data_d8664193e7435ce9468d4c608ee7a46a
#
_entry.id   d8664193e7435ce9468d4c608ee7a46a
#
_cell.length_a   1.000
_cell.length_b   1.000
_cell.length_c   1.000
_cell.angle_alpha   90.00
_cell.angle_beta   90.00
_cell.angle_gamma   90.00
#
_symmetry.space_group_name_H-M   'P 1'
#
loop_
_entity.id
_entity.type
_entity.pdbx_description
1 polymer ?
#
loop_
_entity_poly.entity_id
_entity_poly.type
_entity_poly.pdbx_seq_one_letter_code
_entity_poly.pdbx_strand_id
1 'polypeptide(L)'
;KIELNSKYPAYDIKLYKNKKFLSSNIASILSYIATFVVTTIVNSNFQYVRGFDSQLSGLILITFPLLMAIVAPAAGKLSDRIDPQKIATIGMIIVTVGLILLVPLDKDTSIVIVLASLALQGIGYGLFASPNINTIMSSVPPKDTPMASSAVATMRILGQTLSTGILTVIFAIMMGNVIIQPS
;
A
#
# COMPACT_ATOMS: atom_id res chain seq x y z
N LYS A 1 -17.40 -17.39 -17.21
CA LYS A 1 -17.54 -18.55 -18.17
C LYS A 1 -17.03 -18.20 -19.59
N ILE A 2 -17.18 -16.97 -20.07
CA ILE A 2 -16.77 -16.55 -21.43
C ILE A 2 -15.26 -16.53 -21.59
N GLU A 3 -14.48 -16.04 -20.59
CA GLU A 3 -13.01 -15.99 -20.64
C GLU A 3 -12.32 -17.33 -20.45
N LEU A 4 -12.96 -18.29 -19.75
CA LEU A 4 -12.38 -19.63 -19.51
C LEU A 4 -12.26 -20.47 -20.79
N ASN A 5 -12.98 -20.10 -21.85
CA ASN A 5 -13.02 -20.79 -23.14
C ASN A 5 -12.38 -19.97 -24.28
N SER A 6 -11.80 -18.80 -23.99
CA SER A 6 -11.14 -17.97 -24.99
C SER A 6 -9.76 -18.55 -25.33
N LYS A 7 -9.41 -18.54 -26.61
CA LYS A 7 -8.11 -18.96 -27.11
C LYS A 7 -6.98 -17.99 -26.67
N TYR A 8 -7.36 -16.76 -26.27
CA TYR A 8 -6.50 -15.71 -25.72
C TYR A 8 -7.28 -15.01 -24.57
N PRO A 9 -7.34 -15.60 -23.37
CA PRO A 9 -8.03 -14.94 -22.26
C PRO A 9 -7.25 -13.67 -21.86
N ALA A 10 -7.96 -12.56 -21.69
CA ALA A 10 -7.36 -11.33 -21.18
C ALA A 10 -6.86 -11.52 -19.73
N TYR A 11 -7.37 -12.53 -19.02
CA TYR A 11 -7.02 -12.87 -17.65
C TYR A 11 -7.00 -14.39 -17.44
N ASP A 12 -5.81 -14.98 -17.35
CA ASP A 12 -5.68 -16.43 -17.10
C ASP A 12 -5.73 -16.72 -15.60
N ILE A 13 -6.91 -17.15 -15.14
CA ILE A 13 -7.15 -17.56 -13.75
C ILE A 13 -6.22 -18.70 -13.32
N LYS A 14 -5.64 -19.46 -14.26
CA LYS A 14 -4.70 -20.55 -13.96
C LYS A 14 -3.43 -20.05 -13.29
N LEU A 15 -3.01 -18.81 -13.51
CA LEU A 15 -1.86 -18.20 -12.83
C LEU A 15 -2.04 -18.15 -11.32
N TYR A 16 -3.28 -17.99 -10.84
CA TYR A 16 -3.60 -17.99 -9.40
C TYR A 16 -3.53 -19.35 -8.73
N LYS A 17 -3.35 -20.46 -9.49
CA LYS A 17 -3.00 -21.76 -8.92
C LYS A 17 -1.56 -21.79 -8.40
N ASN A 18 -0.69 -20.93 -8.90
CA ASN A 18 0.65 -20.74 -8.36
C ASN A 18 0.56 -20.01 -7.01
N LYS A 19 0.93 -20.73 -5.93
CA LYS A 19 0.86 -20.19 -4.56
C LYS A 19 1.69 -18.93 -4.37
N LYS A 20 2.87 -18.82 -5.00
CA LYS A 20 3.73 -17.63 -4.92
C LYS A 20 3.05 -16.44 -5.60
N PHE A 21 2.49 -16.63 -6.79
CA PHE A 21 1.74 -15.60 -7.50
C PHE A 21 0.54 -15.11 -6.69
N LEU A 22 -0.27 -16.04 -6.18
CA LEU A 22 -1.47 -15.73 -5.40
C LEU A 22 -1.11 -14.96 -4.11
N SER A 23 -0.18 -15.49 -3.30
CA SER A 23 0.19 -14.86 -2.02
C SER A 23 0.79 -13.47 -2.20
N SER A 24 1.64 -13.28 -3.21
CA SER A 24 2.24 -11.97 -3.51
C SER A 24 1.21 -10.95 -4.00
N ASN A 25 0.21 -11.37 -4.78
CA ASN A 25 -0.90 -10.49 -5.19
C ASN A 25 -1.80 -10.12 -4.01
N ILE A 26 -2.12 -11.08 -3.11
CA ILE A 26 -2.89 -10.78 -1.88
C ILE A 26 -2.10 -9.81 -0.99
N ALA A 27 -0.80 -10.03 -0.80
CA ALA A 27 0.05 -9.11 -0.05
C ALA A 27 0.04 -7.71 -0.66
N SER A 28 0.04 -7.59 -2.00
CA SER A 28 -0.08 -6.31 -2.69
C SER A 28 -1.39 -5.60 -2.36
N ILE A 29 -2.55 -6.28 -2.47
CA ILE A 29 -3.85 -5.68 -2.15
C ILE A 29 -3.85 -5.15 -0.71
N LEU A 30 -3.48 -5.98 0.26
CA LEU A 30 -3.48 -5.62 1.68
C LEU A 30 -2.57 -4.43 1.95
N SER A 31 -1.38 -4.40 1.32
CA SER A 31 -0.44 -3.29 1.45
C SER A 31 -0.99 -1.99 0.86
N TYR A 32 -1.63 -2.04 -0.31
CA TYR A 32 -2.25 -0.85 -0.92
C TYR A 32 -3.44 -0.34 -0.11
N ILE A 33 -4.26 -1.24 0.47
CA ILE A 33 -5.35 -0.85 1.38
C ILE A 33 -4.77 -0.11 2.58
N ALA A 34 -3.80 -0.70 3.28
CA ALA A 34 -3.21 -0.13 4.48
C ALA A 34 -2.57 1.24 4.20
N THR A 35 -1.75 1.34 3.15
CA THR A 35 -1.04 2.58 2.81
C THR A 35 -2.00 3.71 2.48
N PHE A 36 -3.04 3.45 1.69
CA PHE A 36 -3.99 4.48 1.28
C PHE A 36 -4.86 4.97 2.46
N VAL A 37 -5.34 4.04 3.31
CA VAL A 37 -6.08 4.38 4.55
C VAL A 37 -5.23 5.31 5.41
N VAL A 38 -3.99 4.93 5.70
CA VAL A 38 -3.10 5.69 6.59
C VAL A 38 -2.79 7.07 6.04
N THR A 39 -2.42 7.16 4.77
CA THR A 39 -2.13 8.45 4.12
C THR A 39 -3.32 9.38 4.20
N THR A 40 -4.53 8.85 3.95
CA THR A 40 -5.76 9.65 4.01
C THR A 40 -6.08 10.09 5.44
N ILE A 41 -5.95 9.21 6.44
CA ILE A 41 -6.20 9.56 7.85
C ILE A 41 -5.20 10.60 8.34
N VAL A 42 -3.90 10.44 8.05
CA VAL A 42 -2.86 11.40 8.45
C VAL A 42 -3.09 12.74 7.78
N ASN A 43 -3.41 12.76 6.48
CA ASN A 43 -3.73 13.98 5.76
C ASN A 43 -4.96 14.70 6.36
N SER A 44 -6.02 13.94 6.66
CA SER A 44 -7.23 14.49 7.29
C SER A 44 -6.94 15.03 8.69
N ASN A 45 -6.12 14.35 9.49
CA ASN A 45 -5.70 14.84 10.80
C ASN A 45 -4.96 16.18 10.68
N PHE A 46 -4.03 16.31 9.72
CA PHE A 46 -3.31 17.56 9.54
C PHE A 46 -4.22 18.71 9.12
N GLN A 47 -5.11 18.51 8.16
CA GLN A 47 -5.95 19.58 7.64
C GLN A 47 -7.13 19.92 8.56
N TYR A 48 -7.86 18.94 9.07
CA TYR A 48 -9.10 19.17 9.82
C TYR A 48 -8.90 19.24 11.33
N VAL A 49 -7.92 18.54 11.88
CA VAL A 49 -7.70 18.53 13.36
C VAL A 49 -6.65 19.55 13.76
N ARG A 50 -5.55 19.66 13.00
CA ARG A 50 -4.44 20.56 13.31
C ARG A 50 -4.52 21.90 12.58
N GLY A 51 -5.41 22.04 11.58
CA GLY A 51 -5.57 23.27 10.81
C GLY A 51 -4.39 23.62 9.89
N PHE A 52 -3.57 22.63 9.51
CA PHE A 52 -2.48 22.85 8.57
C PHE A 52 -3.04 23.10 7.18
N ASP A 53 -2.40 23.99 6.43
CA ASP A 53 -2.73 24.16 5.03
C ASP A 53 -2.33 22.92 4.19
N SER A 54 -2.86 22.83 2.98
CA SER A 54 -2.60 21.68 2.10
C SER A 54 -1.13 21.59 1.69
N GLN A 55 -0.42 22.74 1.63
CA GLN A 55 1.00 22.77 1.25
C GLN A 55 1.87 22.16 2.34
N LEU A 56 1.68 22.55 3.59
CA LEU A 56 2.42 22.00 4.73
C LEU A 56 2.12 20.52 4.94
N SER A 57 0.84 20.13 4.83
CA SER A 57 0.42 18.72 4.90
C SER A 57 1.11 17.88 3.82
N GLY A 58 1.15 18.38 2.57
CA GLY A 58 1.83 17.73 1.46
C GLY A 58 3.34 17.57 1.68
N LEU A 59 4.00 18.62 2.22
CA LEU A 59 5.43 18.58 2.53
C LEU A 59 5.78 17.53 3.60
N ILE A 60 4.91 17.32 4.56
CA ILE A 60 5.12 16.26 5.58
C ILE A 60 4.88 14.88 4.96
N LEU A 61 3.80 14.72 4.19
CA LEU A 61 3.42 13.44 3.59
C LEU A 61 4.40 12.95 2.52
N ILE A 62 5.17 13.84 1.87
CA ILE A 62 6.18 13.46 0.86
C ILE A 62 7.30 12.60 1.45
N THR A 63 7.48 12.60 2.76
CA THR A 63 8.47 11.77 3.47
C THR A 63 8.31 10.29 3.13
N PHE A 64 7.08 9.79 3.07
CA PHE A 64 6.77 8.40 2.72
C PHE A 64 7.23 8.03 1.29
N PRO A 65 6.73 8.66 0.20
CA PRO A 65 7.12 8.29 -1.16
C PRO A 65 8.59 8.62 -1.47
N LEU A 66 9.18 9.62 -0.83
CA LEU A 66 10.58 9.95 -1.00
C LEU A 66 11.49 8.83 -0.49
N LEU A 67 11.28 8.36 0.73
CA LEU A 67 12.07 7.26 1.31
C LEU A 67 11.81 5.94 0.58
N MET A 68 10.57 5.68 0.18
CA MET A 68 10.24 4.54 -0.67
C MET A 68 11.04 4.57 -1.98
N ALA A 69 11.11 5.72 -2.66
CA ALA A 69 11.83 5.88 -3.92
C ALA A 69 13.34 5.68 -3.77
N ILE A 70 13.91 6.06 -2.62
CA ILE A 70 15.34 5.86 -2.32
C ILE A 70 15.63 4.39 -2.02
N VAL A 71 14.77 3.72 -1.27
CA VAL A 71 15.01 2.34 -0.78
C VAL A 71 14.66 1.29 -1.85
N ALA A 72 13.63 1.51 -2.66
CA ALA A 72 13.13 0.51 -3.61
C ALA A 72 14.19 0.01 -4.62
N PRO A 73 15.07 0.84 -5.21
CA PRO A 73 16.13 0.36 -6.09
C PRO A 73 17.17 -0.52 -5.38
N ALA A 74 17.51 -0.17 -4.13
CA ALA A 74 18.44 -0.96 -3.30
C ALA A 74 17.81 -2.31 -2.92
N ALA A 75 16.54 -2.33 -2.56
CA ALA A 75 15.77 -3.55 -2.28
C ALA A 75 15.65 -4.45 -3.52
N GLY A 76 15.44 -3.87 -4.70
CA GLY A 76 15.43 -4.59 -5.97
C GLY A 76 16.77 -5.32 -6.23
N LYS A 77 17.89 -4.60 -6.14
CA LYS A 77 19.23 -5.21 -6.29
C LYS A 77 19.52 -6.28 -5.22
N LEU A 78 19.03 -6.07 -3.99
CA LEU A 78 19.21 -7.04 -2.91
C LEU A 78 18.40 -8.31 -3.17
N SER A 79 17.23 -8.20 -3.79
CA SER A 79 16.37 -9.35 -4.15
C SER A 79 16.96 -10.24 -5.26
N ASP A 80 17.99 -9.77 -5.97
CA ASP A 80 18.75 -10.59 -6.92
C ASP A 80 19.73 -11.54 -6.22
N ARG A 81 20.08 -11.25 -4.94
CA ARG A 81 21.07 -12.02 -4.16
C ARG A 81 20.47 -12.78 -2.99
N ILE A 82 19.38 -12.28 -2.45
CA ILE A 82 18.69 -12.83 -1.26
C ILE A 82 17.25 -13.13 -1.67
N ASP A 83 16.65 -14.13 -1.06
CA ASP A 83 15.24 -14.50 -1.28
C ASP A 83 14.33 -13.27 -1.16
N PRO A 84 13.66 -12.88 -2.27
CA PRO A 84 12.79 -11.70 -2.29
C PRO A 84 11.70 -11.72 -1.21
N GLN A 85 11.21 -12.90 -0.84
CA GLN A 85 10.17 -13.05 0.18
C GLN A 85 10.67 -12.65 1.57
N LYS A 86 11.94 -12.93 1.89
CA LYS A 86 12.53 -12.51 3.17
C LYS A 86 12.65 -10.99 3.27
N ILE A 87 13.10 -10.35 2.18
CA ILE A 87 13.23 -8.88 2.13
C ILE A 87 11.85 -8.23 2.26
N ALA A 88 10.87 -8.74 1.50
CA ALA A 88 9.49 -8.26 1.57
C ALA A 88 8.89 -8.42 2.97
N THR A 89 9.14 -9.53 3.65
CA THR A 89 8.66 -9.77 5.02
C THR A 89 9.27 -8.78 6.01
N ILE A 90 10.58 -8.54 5.93
CA ILE A 90 11.25 -7.52 6.76
C ILE A 90 10.64 -6.15 6.50
N GLY A 91 10.42 -5.81 5.23
CA GLY A 91 9.75 -4.57 4.85
C GLY A 91 8.39 -4.40 5.51
N MET A 92 7.56 -5.44 5.49
CA MET A 92 6.23 -5.41 6.12
C MET A 92 6.28 -5.32 7.66
N ILE A 93 7.28 -5.92 8.30
CA ILE A 93 7.51 -5.75 9.75
C ILE A 93 7.81 -4.28 10.06
N ILE A 94 8.69 -3.64 9.28
CA ILE A 94 9.02 -2.22 9.45
C ILE A 94 7.79 -1.34 9.23
N VAL A 95 6.98 -1.62 8.20
CA VAL A 95 5.69 -0.93 7.98
C VAL A 95 4.79 -1.06 9.21
N THR A 96 4.65 -2.27 9.75
CA THR A 96 3.82 -2.52 10.94
C THR A 96 4.29 -1.71 12.14
N VAL A 97 5.59 -1.64 12.39
CA VAL A 97 6.16 -0.81 13.46
C VAL A 97 5.83 0.67 13.21
N GLY A 98 5.98 1.15 11.98
CA GLY A 98 5.58 2.51 11.61
C GLY A 98 4.09 2.78 11.88
N LEU A 99 3.21 1.84 11.56
CA LEU A 99 1.78 1.96 11.83
C LEU A 99 1.45 2.01 13.33
N ILE A 100 2.14 1.20 14.14
CA ILE A 100 1.96 1.20 15.60
C ILE A 100 2.29 2.57 16.20
N LEU A 101 3.27 3.29 15.67
CA LEU A 101 3.60 4.64 16.11
C LEU A 101 2.50 5.66 15.83
N LEU A 102 1.58 5.36 14.89
CA LEU A 102 0.43 6.21 14.58
C LEU A 102 -0.82 5.87 15.39
N VAL A 103 -0.83 4.80 16.18
CA VAL A 103 -1.99 4.44 17.00
C VAL A 103 -2.43 5.60 17.92
N PRO A 104 -1.51 6.32 18.64
CA PRO A 104 -1.87 7.45 19.45
C PRO A 104 -1.99 8.78 18.67
N LEU A 105 -2.36 8.74 17.38
CA LEU A 105 -2.46 9.95 16.56
C LEU A 105 -3.60 10.85 17.04
N ASP A 106 -3.24 11.99 17.66
CA ASP A 106 -4.13 13.03 18.12
C ASP A 106 -3.59 14.41 17.72
N LYS A 107 -4.33 15.48 18.06
CA LYS A 107 -3.93 16.89 17.83
C LYS A 107 -2.58 17.23 18.47
N ASP A 108 -2.28 16.65 19.62
CA ASP A 108 -1.08 16.92 20.43
C ASP A 108 0.10 15.97 20.09
N THR A 109 -0.10 15.00 19.20
CA THR A 109 0.98 14.09 18.77
C THR A 109 2.11 14.86 18.10
N SER A 110 3.34 14.69 18.58
CA SER A 110 4.51 15.37 18.00
C SER A 110 4.65 15.08 16.50
N ILE A 111 4.91 16.11 15.72
CA ILE A 111 5.19 15.98 14.27
C ILE A 111 6.39 15.04 14.03
N VAL A 112 7.35 15.00 14.96
CA VAL A 112 8.51 14.10 14.87
C VAL A 112 8.09 12.63 14.88
N ILE A 113 7.09 12.26 15.71
CA ILE A 113 6.56 10.90 15.75
C ILE A 113 5.87 10.56 14.42
N VAL A 114 5.10 11.49 13.86
CA VAL A 114 4.44 11.29 12.57
C VAL A 114 5.47 11.16 11.44
N LEU A 115 6.48 12.01 11.41
CA LEU A 115 7.59 11.91 10.43
C LEU A 115 8.36 10.59 10.57
N ALA A 116 8.68 10.17 11.81
CA ALA A 116 9.34 8.89 12.06
C ALA A 116 8.49 7.71 11.57
N SER A 117 7.19 7.75 11.83
CA SER A 117 6.24 6.74 11.33
C SER A 117 6.19 6.70 9.79
N LEU A 118 6.03 7.86 9.13
CA LEU A 118 6.03 7.94 7.67
C LEU A 118 7.37 7.49 7.07
N ALA A 119 8.48 7.81 7.74
CA ALA A 119 9.81 7.35 7.33
C ALA A 119 9.95 5.82 7.40
N LEU A 120 9.55 5.22 8.52
CA LEU A 120 9.55 3.76 8.68
C LEU A 120 8.65 3.09 7.65
N GLN A 121 7.45 3.63 7.41
CA GLN A 121 6.55 3.11 6.39
C GLN A 121 7.15 3.23 4.99
N GLY A 122 7.78 4.36 4.64
CA GLY A 122 8.44 4.56 3.35
C GLY A 122 9.59 3.57 3.12
N ILE A 123 10.45 3.39 4.12
CA ILE A 123 11.55 2.41 4.10
C ILE A 123 10.99 0.98 3.97
N GLY A 124 10.05 0.61 4.82
CA GLY A 124 9.45 -0.72 4.83
C GLY A 124 8.72 -1.03 3.53
N TYR A 125 7.97 -0.08 3.00
CA TYR A 125 7.28 -0.25 1.72
C TYR A 125 8.25 -0.34 0.54
N GLY A 126 9.35 0.41 0.54
CA GLY A 126 10.43 0.29 -0.43
C GLY A 126 11.07 -1.11 -0.43
N LEU A 127 11.28 -1.68 0.76
CA LEU A 127 11.78 -3.05 0.93
C LEU A 127 10.76 -4.12 0.51
N PHE A 128 9.46 -3.82 0.57
CA PHE A 128 8.40 -4.74 0.19
C PHE A 128 8.10 -4.69 -1.32
N ALA A 129 7.85 -3.51 -1.89
CA ALA A 129 7.21 -3.36 -3.20
C ALA A 129 8.05 -3.97 -4.32
N SER A 130 9.33 -3.65 -4.40
CA SER A 130 10.21 -4.11 -5.48
C SER A 130 10.44 -5.62 -5.43
N PRO A 131 10.83 -6.25 -4.31
CA PRO A 131 10.97 -7.71 -4.23
C PRO A 131 9.66 -8.46 -4.43
N ASN A 132 8.53 -7.91 -3.99
CA ASN A 132 7.22 -8.54 -4.19
C ASN A 132 6.82 -8.56 -5.68
N ILE A 133 7.06 -7.46 -6.41
CA ILE A 133 6.86 -7.41 -7.87
C ILE A 133 7.78 -8.42 -8.56
N ASN A 134 9.06 -8.49 -8.17
CA ASN A 134 9.98 -9.50 -8.71
C ASN A 134 9.48 -10.92 -8.49
N THR A 135 8.92 -11.21 -7.31
CA THR A 135 8.31 -12.51 -7.00
C THR A 135 7.13 -12.80 -7.91
N ILE A 136 6.24 -11.83 -8.14
CA ILE A 136 5.09 -11.98 -9.05
C ILE A 136 5.57 -12.27 -10.46
N MET A 137 6.51 -11.48 -10.98
CA MET A 137 7.02 -11.61 -12.36
C MET A 137 7.77 -12.92 -12.59
N SER A 138 8.60 -13.35 -11.61
CA SER A 138 9.36 -14.59 -11.70
C SER A 138 8.53 -15.87 -11.45
N SER A 139 7.31 -15.72 -10.95
CA SER A 139 6.41 -16.84 -10.68
C SER A 139 5.60 -17.31 -11.90
N VAL A 140 5.72 -16.58 -13.02
CA VAL A 140 5.02 -16.90 -14.28
C VAL A 140 6.01 -17.14 -15.41
N PRO A 141 5.64 -17.93 -16.45
CA PRO A 141 6.43 -18.05 -17.66
C PRO A 141 6.63 -16.70 -18.37
N PRO A 142 7.74 -16.47 -19.09
CA PRO A 142 8.00 -15.20 -19.78
C PRO A 142 6.88 -14.72 -20.71
N LYS A 143 6.17 -15.64 -21.35
CA LYS A 143 5.02 -15.34 -22.22
C LYS A 143 3.84 -14.72 -21.47
N ASP A 144 3.72 -14.99 -20.17
CA ASP A 144 2.61 -14.53 -19.31
C ASP A 144 2.98 -13.28 -18.48
N THR A 145 4.21 -12.74 -18.65
CA THR A 145 4.68 -11.52 -17.97
C THR A 145 3.76 -10.31 -18.17
N PRO A 146 3.22 -10.03 -19.38
CA PRO A 146 2.27 -8.93 -19.56
C PRO A 146 1.02 -9.09 -18.72
N MET A 147 0.53 -10.32 -18.56
CA MET A 147 -0.63 -10.64 -17.74
C MET A 147 -0.33 -10.48 -16.25
N ALA A 148 0.88 -10.87 -15.80
CA ALA A 148 1.33 -10.63 -14.43
C ALA A 148 1.42 -9.13 -14.12
N SER A 149 1.92 -8.32 -15.06
CA SER A 149 1.95 -6.86 -14.93
C SER A 149 0.56 -6.25 -14.79
N SER A 150 -0.38 -6.73 -15.61
CA SER A 150 -1.79 -6.31 -15.52
C SER A 150 -2.42 -6.71 -14.19
N ALA A 151 -2.08 -7.90 -13.65
CA ALA A 151 -2.52 -8.33 -12.34
C ALA A 151 -2.03 -7.38 -11.24
N VAL A 152 -0.74 -7.02 -11.23
CA VAL A 152 -0.19 -6.04 -10.26
C VAL A 152 -0.91 -4.70 -10.33
N ALA A 153 -1.16 -4.18 -11.54
CA ALA A 153 -1.91 -2.93 -11.72
C ALA A 153 -3.34 -3.03 -11.19
N THR A 154 -4.01 -4.15 -11.46
CA THR A 154 -5.37 -4.43 -10.97
C THR A 154 -5.40 -4.52 -9.45
N MET A 155 -4.45 -5.23 -8.81
CA MET A 155 -4.37 -5.33 -7.35
C MET A 155 -4.17 -3.97 -6.70
N ARG A 156 -3.39 -3.08 -7.32
CA ARG A 156 -3.24 -1.70 -6.85
C ARG A 156 -4.55 -0.93 -6.87
N ILE A 157 -5.26 -0.95 -8.01
CA ILE A 157 -6.53 -0.23 -8.15
C ILE A 157 -7.58 -0.81 -7.20
N LEU A 158 -7.70 -2.13 -7.11
CA LEU A 158 -8.61 -2.79 -6.17
C LEU A 158 -8.29 -2.43 -4.72
N GLY A 159 -7.01 -2.45 -4.34
CA GLY A 159 -6.57 -2.06 -2.99
C GLY A 159 -6.97 -0.61 -2.65
N GLN A 160 -6.72 0.33 -3.56
CA GLN A 160 -7.09 1.74 -3.39
C GLN A 160 -8.62 1.93 -3.31
N THR A 161 -9.38 1.24 -4.16
CA THR A 161 -10.85 1.32 -4.16
C THR A 161 -11.44 0.73 -2.89
N LEU A 162 -10.97 -0.44 -2.47
CA LEU A 162 -11.39 -1.06 -1.20
C LEU A 162 -11.05 -0.17 0.00
N SER A 163 -9.88 0.45 -0.02
CA SER A 163 -9.45 1.41 1.01
C SER A 163 -10.41 2.59 1.13
N THR A 164 -10.78 3.20 0.00
CA THR A 164 -11.76 4.29 -0.02
C THR A 164 -13.11 3.84 0.53
N GLY A 165 -13.57 2.64 0.14
CA GLY A 165 -14.81 2.06 0.67
C GLY A 165 -14.76 1.87 2.18
N ILE A 166 -13.67 1.30 2.71
CA ILE A 166 -13.46 1.09 4.15
C ILE A 166 -13.49 2.43 4.89
N LEU A 167 -12.77 3.44 4.38
CA LEU A 167 -12.76 4.78 4.98
C LEU A 167 -14.15 5.42 5.00
N THR A 168 -14.90 5.30 3.90
CA THR A 168 -16.27 5.81 3.82
C THR A 168 -17.16 5.17 4.88
N VAL A 169 -17.07 3.86 5.06
CA VAL A 169 -17.85 3.13 6.08
C VAL A 169 -17.43 3.57 7.49
N ILE A 170 -16.12 3.69 7.76
CA ILE A 170 -15.63 4.15 9.07
C ILE A 170 -16.14 5.56 9.36
N PHE A 171 -16.03 6.49 8.43
CA PHE A 171 -16.54 7.85 8.60
C PHE A 171 -18.07 7.87 8.77
N ALA A 172 -18.83 7.08 8.00
CA ALA A 172 -20.27 6.99 8.16
C ALA A 172 -20.68 6.49 9.56
N ILE A 173 -19.97 5.50 10.11
CA ILE A 173 -20.24 4.99 11.45
C ILE A 173 -19.87 6.02 12.53
N MET A 174 -18.71 6.70 12.37
CA MET A 174 -18.25 7.68 13.35
C MET A 174 -19.03 8.99 13.30
N MET A 175 -19.46 9.43 12.12
CA MET A 175 -20.19 10.69 11.89
C MET A 175 -21.71 10.49 11.85
N GLY A 176 -22.20 9.25 11.80
CA GLY A 176 -23.62 8.93 11.68
C GLY A 176 -24.51 9.45 12.82
N ASN A 177 -23.93 9.96 13.92
CA ASN A 177 -24.62 10.66 15.00
C ASN A 177 -24.43 12.18 14.98
N VAL A 178 -23.69 12.72 14.01
CA VAL A 178 -23.51 14.17 13.86
C VAL A 178 -24.46 14.66 12.76
N ILE A 179 -25.59 15.21 13.17
CA ILE A 179 -26.49 15.93 12.26
C ILE A 179 -25.73 17.16 11.78
N ILE A 180 -25.27 17.15 10.51
CA ILE A 180 -24.74 18.34 9.86
C ILE A 180 -25.92 19.29 9.67
N GLN A 181 -26.10 20.25 10.59
CA GLN A 181 -27.01 21.35 10.34
C GLN A 181 -26.31 22.31 9.36
N PRO A 182 -26.91 22.57 8.19
CA PRO A 182 -26.41 23.63 7.34
C PRO A 182 -26.60 24.96 8.06
N SER A 183 -25.51 25.66 8.33
CA SER A 183 -25.51 27.05 8.77
C SER A 183 -25.81 27.99 7.63
#